data_5ac0a1c2e65362515c03d1a26d68fb7d
#
_entry.id   5ac0a1c2e65362515c03d1a26d68fb7d
#
_cell.length_a   1.000
_cell.length_b   1.000
_cell.length_c   1.000
_cell.angle_alpha   90.00
_cell.angle_beta   90.00
_cell.angle_gamma   90.00
#
_symmetry.space_group_name_H-M   'P 1'
#
loop_
_entity.id
_entity.type
_entity.pdbx_description
1 polymer ?
#
loop_
_entity_poly.entity_id
_entity_poly.type
_entity_poly.pdbx_seq_one_letter_code
_entity_poly.pdbx_strand_id
1 'polypeptide(L)'
;MVVRENMPELVRGRYVAGKVYMSSVSDPYQPIEKRLELTKRILESMNKRIRLSILTKSDLVLRDVELFKSFENIEVGLTVNSFGESVKRDLEPRSPSIGRRIEALKRLHESEIRNYAFISPIIPKLTDIEEIISDTRDFVEYYFFEFLNFRAAGAEFRRLLRDRYWEAYEVVSNRDEFERYVREMIKTIRGSGVEIGGICLHHPRLVVLK
;
A
#
# COMPACT_ATOMS: atom_id res chain seq x y z
N MET A 1 17.53 6.56 -13.06
CA MET A 1 17.20 6.29 -11.63
C MET A 1 18.43 6.66 -10.81
N VAL A 2 18.27 7.48 -9.78
CA VAL A 2 19.35 7.86 -8.85
C VAL A 2 19.17 7.06 -7.57
N VAL A 3 20.24 6.39 -7.10
CA VAL A 3 20.23 5.60 -5.86
C VAL A 3 21.18 6.23 -4.86
N ARG A 4 20.72 6.43 -3.62
CA ARG A 4 21.55 6.95 -2.52
C ARG A 4 22.17 5.78 -1.74
N GLU A 5 23.33 5.33 -2.15
CA GLU A 5 23.99 4.16 -1.57
C GLU A 5 24.52 4.39 -0.14
N ASN A 6 24.70 5.65 0.29
CA ASN A 6 25.16 6.02 1.62
C ASN A 6 24.05 6.07 2.69
N MET A 7 22.82 5.70 2.37
CA MET A 7 21.71 5.70 3.33
C MET A 7 21.96 4.82 4.57
N PRO A 8 22.57 3.62 4.48
CA PRO A 8 22.88 2.83 5.66
C PRO A 8 23.74 3.55 6.69
N GLU A 9 24.72 4.35 6.23
CA GLU A 9 25.59 5.15 7.08
C GLU A 9 24.84 6.30 7.75
N LEU A 10 23.95 6.94 7.00
CA LEU A 10 23.15 8.08 7.48
C LEU A 10 22.14 7.69 8.56
N VAL A 11 21.62 6.45 8.55
CA VAL A 11 20.64 5.96 9.53
C VAL A 11 21.27 5.21 10.71
N ARG A 12 22.55 4.89 10.62
CA ARG A 12 23.25 4.02 11.58
C ARG A 12 23.06 4.48 13.01
N GLY A 13 22.44 3.61 13.81
CA GLY A 13 22.23 3.80 15.25
C GLY A 13 21.34 4.99 15.64
N ARG A 14 20.82 5.75 14.68
CA ARG A 14 19.97 6.91 14.98
C ARG A 14 18.65 6.45 15.60
N TYR A 15 18.27 7.10 16.69
CA TYR A 15 16.96 6.95 17.29
C TYR A 15 16.07 8.14 16.92
N VAL A 16 14.84 7.85 16.56
CA VAL A 16 13.80 8.86 16.27
C VAL A 16 12.60 8.54 17.14
N ALA A 17 12.17 9.52 17.92
CA ALA A 17 10.92 9.42 18.64
C ALA A 17 9.74 9.49 17.66
N GLY A 18 8.78 8.57 17.79
CA GLY A 18 7.64 8.47 16.88
C GLY A 18 7.79 7.31 15.89
N LYS A 19 6.87 7.25 14.93
CA LYS A 19 6.83 6.19 13.90
C LYS A 19 7.59 6.65 12.66
N VAL A 20 8.49 5.83 12.21
CA VAL A 20 9.24 6.04 10.96
C VAL A 20 8.56 5.26 9.85
N TYR A 21 8.23 5.93 8.77
CA TYR A 21 7.68 5.30 7.57
C TYR A 21 8.79 5.14 6.54
N MET A 22 9.06 3.90 6.15
CA MET A 22 9.96 3.62 5.05
C MET A 22 9.13 3.64 3.76
N SER A 23 9.54 4.58 2.87
CA SER A 23 8.97 4.66 1.53
C SER A 23 7.61 5.35 1.40
N SER A 24 7.63 6.65 1.58
CA SER A 24 6.47 7.50 1.26
C SER A 24 6.38 7.89 -0.23
N VAL A 25 7.47 7.77 -1.00
CA VAL A 25 7.55 8.25 -2.40
C VAL A 25 8.01 7.17 -3.37
N SER A 26 8.83 6.22 -2.91
CA SER A 26 9.35 5.14 -3.76
C SER A 26 9.28 3.81 -3.01
N ASP A 27 8.95 2.73 -3.71
CA ASP A 27 8.88 1.40 -3.11
C ASP A 27 10.28 0.94 -2.66
N PRO A 28 10.46 0.48 -1.41
CA PRO A 28 11.74 0.03 -0.90
C PRO A 28 12.19 -1.31 -1.49
N TYR A 29 11.26 -2.08 -2.03
CA TYR A 29 11.52 -3.39 -2.63
C TYR A 29 11.32 -3.41 -4.13
N GLN A 30 11.76 -2.32 -4.81
CA GLN A 30 11.81 -2.28 -6.27
C GLN A 30 12.64 -3.45 -6.83
N PRO A 31 12.43 -3.87 -8.10
CA PRO A 31 13.17 -5.00 -8.68
C PRO A 31 14.71 -4.90 -8.56
N ILE A 32 15.24 -3.67 -8.57
CA ILE A 32 16.68 -3.43 -8.40
C ILE A 32 17.21 -3.82 -7.01
N GLU A 33 16.33 -3.86 -6.00
CA GLU A 33 16.67 -4.24 -4.64
C GLU A 33 17.18 -5.68 -4.54
N LYS A 34 16.77 -6.56 -5.46
CA LYS A 34 17.32 -7.92 -5.58
C LYS A 34 18.84 -7.93 -5.76
N ARG A 35 19.38 -6.89 -6.39
CA ARG A 35 20.83 -6.77 -6.70
C ARG A 35 21.55 -5.86 -5.71
N LEU A 36 20.94 -4.74 -5.32
CA LEU A 36 21.62 -3.74 -4.50
C LEU A 36 21.56 -4.04 -3.01
N GLU A 37 20.55 -4.79 -2.58
CA GLU A 37 20.25 -5.07 -1.16
C GLU A 37 20.31 -3.83 -0.26
N LEU A 38 19.98 -2.65 -0.84
CA LEU A 38 20.10 -1.38 -0.15
C LEU A 38 19.11 -1.26 1.00
N THR A 39 17.87 -1.70 0.81
CA THR A 39 16.85 -1.72 1.86
C THR A 39 17.28 -2.62 3.00
N LYS A 40 17.78 -3.82 2.71
CA LYS A 40 18.32 -4.74 3.71
C LYS A 40 19.47 -4.10 4.51
N ARG A 41 20.47 -3.52 3.84
CA ARG A 41 21.59 -2.82 4.47
C ARG A 41 21.15 -1.63 5.33
N ILE A 42 20.10 -0.90 4.90
CA ILE A 42 19.50 0.18 5.69
C ILE A 42 18.89 -0.41 6.97
N LEU A 43 18.07 -1.44 6.84
CA LEU A 43 17.44 -2.13 7.98
C LEU A 43 18.47 -2.68 8.96
N GLU A 44 19.56 -3.31 8.48
CA GLU A 44 20.67 -3.79 9.31
C GLU A 44 21.32 -2.67 10.13
N SER A 45 21.46 -1.48 9.53
CA SER A 45 22.11 -0.31 10.14
C SER A 45 21.19 0.48 11.09
N MET A 46 19.88 0.33 10.98
CA MET A 46 18.90 1.07 11.80
C MET A 46 18.91 0.63 13.26
N ASN A 47 18.63 1.57 14.16
CA ASN A 47 18.35 1.28 15.56
C ASN A 47 17.08 0.44 15.69
N LYS A 48 17.15 -0.73 16.32
CA LYS A 48 16.05 -1.69 16.40
C LYS A 48 14.92 -1.28 17.35
N ARG A 49 15.12 -0.23 18.13
CA ARG A 49 14.12 0.33 19.06
C ARG A 49 13.19 1.35 18.42
N ILE A 50 13.42 1.74 17.17
CA ILE A 50 12.51 2.64 16.46
C ILE A 50 11.21 1.90 16.13
N ARG A 51 10.10 2.66 16.09
CA ARG A 51 8.83 2.13 15.54
C ARG A 51 8.87 2.30 14.02
N LEU A 52 8.98 1.19 13.29
CA LEU A 52 9.15 1.19 11.84
C LEU A 52 7.91 0.64 11.13
N SER A 53 7.43 1.37 10.13
CA SER A 53 6.41 0.91 9.21
C SER A 53 6.97 0.85 7.80
N ILE A 54 6.83 -0.28 7.15
CA ILE A 54 7.27 -0.51 5.76
C ILE A 54 6.03 -0.73 4.91
N LEU A 55 5.94 -0.05 3.77
CA LEU A 55 4.90 -0.28 2.78
C LEU A 55 5.52 -0.63 1.43
N THR A 56 5.05 -1.71 0.80
CA THR A 56 5.54 -2.14 -0.51
C THR A 56 4.45 -2.81 -1.35
N LYS A 57 4.68 -2.91 -2.65
CA LYS A 57 3.93 -3.77 -3.57
C LYS A 57 4.64 -5.11 -3.84
N SER A 58 5.84 -5.31 -3.26
CA SER A 58 6.73 -6.39 -3.63
C SER A 58 6.76 -7.51 -2.59
N ASP A 59 6.53 -8.73 -3.03
CA ASP A 59 6.74 -9.94 -2.22
C ASP A 59 8.22 -10.22 -1.90
N LEU A 60 9.16 -9.47 -2.50
CA LEU A 60 10.58 -9.50 -2.13
C LEU A 60 10.80 -9.11 -0.66
N VAL A 61 9.86 -8.43 -0.02
CA VAL A 61 9.87 -8.07 1.40
C VAL A 61 10.06 -9.30 2.29
N LEU A 62 9.60 -10.46 1.87
CA LEU A 62 9.75 -11.73 2.60
C LEU A 62 11.21 -12.17 2.76
N ARG A 63 12.15 -11.69 1.93
CA ARG A 63 13.58 -11.93 2.09
C ARG A 63 14.11 -11.50 3.46
N ASP A 64 13.53 -10.42 3.99
CA ASP A 64 14.06 -9.74 5.16
C ASP A 64 13.26 -10.04 6.45
N VAL A 65 12.38 -11.07 6.45
CA VAL A 65 11.55 -11.46 7.61
C VAL A 65 12.38 -11.70 8.87
N GLU A 66 13.49 -12.41 8.79
CA GLU A 66 14.34 -12.66 9.95
C GLU A 66 14.99 -11.37 10.49
N LEU A 67 15.24 -10.41 9.61
CA LEU A 67 15.72 -9.10 10.02
C LEU A 67 14.61 -8.28 10.71
N PHE A 68 13.38 -8.41 10.27
CA PHE A 68 12.23 -7.75 10.92
C PHE A 68 12.05 -8.20 12.37
N LYS A 69 12.24 -9.46 12.68
CA LYS A 69 12.17 -10.02 14.04
C LYS A 69 13.17 -9.39 15.02
N SER A 70 14.23 -8.74 14.50
CA SER A 70 15.19 -8.02 15.32
C SER A 70 14.70 -6.66 15.82
N PHE A 71 13.61 -6.12 15.26
CA PHE A 71 13.04 -4.85 15.68
C PHE A 71 12.04 -5.04 16.83
N GLU A 72 12.10 -4.15 17.83
CA GLU A 72 11.11 -4.15 18.93
C GLU A 72 9.70 -3.79 18.46
N ASN A 73 9.60 -2.96 17.43
CA ASN A 73 8.33 -2.45 16.90
C ASN A 73 8.40 -2.27 15.39
N ILE A 74 8.00 -3.28 14.65
CA ILE A 74 7.91 -3.21 13.19
C ILE A 74 6.52 -3.63 12.72
N GLU A 75 6.09 -3.03 11.63
CA GLU A 75 4.92 -3.48 10.87
C GLU A 75 5.22 -3.40 9.39
N VAL A 76 4.67 -4.32 8.63
CA VAL A 76 4.89 -4.42 7.19
C VAL A 76 3.55 -4.45 6.48
N GLY A 77 3.33 -3.48 5.61
CA GLY A 77 2.14 -3.41 4.78
C GLY A 77 2.41 -3.79 3.33
N LEU A 78 1.44 -4.42 2.71
CA LEU A 78 1.41 -4.57 1.26
C LEU A 78 0.24 -3.81 0.66
N THR A 79 0.52 -3.15 -0.46
CA THR A 79 -0.56 -2.56 -1.27
C THR A 79 -1.27 -3.68 -2.03
N VAL A 80 -2.55 -3.85 -1.77
CA VAL A 80 -3.42 -4.84 -2.43
C VAL A 80 -4.64 -4.17 -3.05
N ASN A 81 -5.20 -4.78 -4.08
CA ASN A 81 -6.46 -4.42 -4.71
C ASN A 81 -7.06 -5.68 -5.36
N SER A 82 -8.27 -5.58 -5.92
CA SER A 82 -8.97 -6.65 -6.63
C SER A 82 -8.84 -6.53 -8.15
N PHE A 83 -7.81 -5.85 -8.64
CA PHE A 83 -7.64 -5.67 -10.08
C PHE A 83 -7.48 -7.01 -10.80
N GLY A 84 -8.38 -7.31 -11.72
CA GLY A 84 -8.18 -8.40 -12.65
C GLY A 84 -6.88 -8.23 -13.45
N GLU A 85 -6.35 -9.31 -14.01
CA GLU A 85 -5.04 -9.34 -14.67
C GLU A 85 -4.87 -8.29 -15.78
N SER A 86 -5.94 -7.95 -16.52
CA SER A 86 -5.89 -6.91 -17.56
C SER A 86 -5.70 -5.52 -16.94
N VAL A 87 -6.48 -5.19 -15.91
CA VAL A 87 -6.41 -3.92 -15.20
C VAL A 87 -5.06 -3.76 -14.51
N LYS A 88 -4.61 -4.80 -13.81
CA LYS A 88 -3.29 -4.83 -13.17
C LYS A 88 -2.16 -4.59 -14.17
N ARG A 89 -2.22 -5.20 -15.33
CA ARG A 89 -1.21 -5.04 -16.40
C ARG A 89 -1.16 -3.62 -16.94
N ASP A 90 -2.31 -2.95 -17.00
CA ASP A 90 -2.40 -1.56 -17.47
C ASP A 90 -1.96 -0.55 -16.41
N LEU A 91 -2.38 -0.76 -15.16
CA LEU A 91 -2.15 0.20 -14.07
C LEU A 91 -0.83 -0.03 -13.33
N GLU A 92 -0.42 -1.29 -13.20
CA GLU A 92 0.75 -1.70 -12.42
C GLU A 92 1.62 -2.76 -13.15
N PRO A 93 2.10 -2.49 -14.38
CA PRO A 93 2.73 -3.50 -15.25
C PRO A 93 3.98 -4.16 -14.65
N ARG A 94 4.69 -3.45 -13.78
CA ARG A 94 5.98 -3.89 -13.21
C ARG A 94 5.91 -4.44 -11.79
N SER A 95 4.73 -4.47 -11.20
CA SER A 95 4.55 -4.97 -9.84
C SER A 95 4.19 -6.47 -9.84
N PRO A 96 4.46 -7.21 -8.77
CA PRO A 96 3.99 -8.59 -8.61
C PRO A 96 2.46 -8.71 -8.75
N SER A 97 1.98 -9.91 -9.06
CA SER A 97 0.54 -10.18 -9.10
C SER A 97 -0.11 -9.92 -7.73
N ILE A 98 -1.41 -9.66 -7.73
CA ILE A 98 -2.18 -9.43 -6.49
C ILE A 98 -2.08 -10.67 -5.60
N GLY A 99 -2.25 -11.87 -6.14
CA GLY A 99 -2.13 -13.12 -5.38
C GLY A 99 -0.77 -13.27 -4.68
N ARG A 100 0.34 -12.85 -5.31
CA ARG A 100 1.66 -12.87 -4.64
C ARG A 100 1.75 -11.90 -3.47
N ARG A 101 1.06 -10.76 -3.55
CA ARG A 101 1.02 -9.78 -2.46
C ARG A 101 0.16 -10.28 -1.30
N ILE A 102 -0.97 -10.92 -1.59
CA ILE A 102 -1.84 -11.56 -0.60
C ILE A 102 -1.08 -12.70 0.10
N GLU A 103 -0.41 -13.55 -0.66
CA GLU A 103 0.43 -14.62 -0.11
C GLU A 103 1.56 -14.06 0.77
N ALA A 104 2.15 -12.91 0.41
CA ALA A 104 3.17 -12.27 1.23
C ALA A 104 2.60 -11.78 2.56
N LEU A 105 1.38 -11.21 2.60
CA LEU A 105 0.70 -10.84 3.85
C LEU A 105 0.48 -12.06 4.74
N LYS A 106 0.00 -13.17 4.16
CA LYS A 106 -0.20 -14.42 4.88
C LYS A 106 1.10 -14.95 5.51
N ARG A 107 2.19 -14.95 4.75
CA ARG A 107 3.51 -15.39 5.25
C ARG A 107 4.09 -14.45 6.31
N LEU A 108 3.84 -13.15 6.24
CA LEU A 108 4.19 -12.22 7.31
C LEU A 108 3.44 -12.55 8.60
N HIS A 109 2.13 -12.82 8.50
CA HIS A 109 1.31 -13.26 9.64
C HIS A 109 1.82 -14.57 10.25
N GLU A 110 2.08 -15.60 9.42
CA GLU A 110 2.64 -16.88 9.85
C GLU A 110 4.03 -16.74 10.52
N SER A 111 4.76 -15.67 10.18
CA SER A 111 6.06 -15.33 10.77
C SER A 111 5.97 -14.44 12.01
N GLU A 112 4.76 -14.17 12.51
CA GLU A 112 4.48 -13.28 13.65
C GLU A 112 4.95 -11.83 13.43
N ILE A 113 5.01 -11.38 12.18
CA ILE A 113 5.29 -9.99 11.83
C ILE A 113 3.96 -9.24 11.71
N ARG A 114 3.80 -8.20 12.51
CA ARG A 114 2.65 -7.31 12.43
C ARG A 114 2.48 -6.79 11.01
N ASN A 115 1.29 -6.98 10.43
CA ASN A 115 1.05 -6.64 9.04
C ASN A 115 -0.22 -5.80 8.83
N TYR A 116 -0.31 -5.16 7.67
CA TYR A 116 -1.52 -4.46 7.25
C TYR A 116 -1.70 -4.50 5.73
N ALA A 117 -2.95 -4.46 5.29
CA ALA A 117 -3.28 -4.27 3.89
C ALA A 117 -3.52 -2.79 3.59
N PHE A 118 -2.85 -2.26 2.57
CA PHE A 118 -3.09 -0.92 2.05
C PHE A 118 -3.88 -1.02 0.74
N ILE A 119 -5.19 -0.78 0.81
CA ILE A 119 -6.08 -0.84 -0.35
C ILE A 119 -5.97 0.50 -1.08
N SER A 120 -5.15 0.54 -2.13
CA SER A 120 -4.82 1.76 -2.86
C SER A 120 -4.39 1.48 -4.31
N PRO A 121 -4.85 2.31 -5.25
CA PRO A 121 -5.97 3.24 -5.11
C PRO A 121 -7.32 2.54 -5.18
N ILE A 122 -8.32 3.04 -4.46
CA ILE A 122 -9.71 2.63 -4.66
C ILE A 122 -10.25 3.37 -5.88
N ILE A 123 -10.55 2.62 -6.93
CA ILE A 123 -11.07 3.13 -8.21
C ILE A 123 -12.48 2.60 -8.41
N PRO A 124 -13.48 3.46 -8.66
CA PRO A 124 -14.84 3.02 -8.97
C PRO A 124 -14.86 1.98 -10.08
N LYS A 125 -15.72 0.97 -9.95
CA LYS A 125 -15.90 -0.12 -10.94
C LYS A 125 -14.69 -1.05 -11.13
N LEU A 126 -13.53 -0.73 -10.54
CA LEU A 126 -12.31 -1.54 -10.67
C LEU A 126 -11.83 -2.14 -9.35
N THR A 127 -12.21 -1.55 -8.21
CA THR A 127 -11.82 -2.04 -6.89
C THR A 127 -13.03 -2.59 -6.15
N ASP A 128 -12.98 -3.86 -5.79
CA ASP A 128 -13.92 -4.53 -4.90
C ASP A 128 -13.29 -4.68 -3.52
N ILE A 129 -13.76 -3.85 -2.58
CA ILE A 129 -13.25 -3.83 -1.20
C ILE A 129 -13.69 -5.07 -0.42
N GLU A 130 -14.90 -5.55 -0.67
CA GLU A 130 -15.46 -6.72 0.02
C GLU A 130 -14.72 -8.00 -0.36
N GLU A 131 -14.38 -8.17 -1.64
CA GLU A 131 -13.53 -9.24 -2.13
C GLU A 131 -12.17 -9.23 -1.44
N ILE A 132 -11.47 -8.09 -1.43
CA ILE A 132 -10.15 -7.97 -0.79
C ILE A 132 -10.21 -8.34 0.70
N ILE A 133 -11.20 -7.81 1.42
CA ILE A 133 -11.37 -8.09 2.85
C ILE A 133 -11.70 -9.56 3.08
N SER A 134 -12.58 -10.15 2.27
CA SER A 134 -12.93 -11.58 2.35
C SER A 134 -11.69 -12.46 2.19
N ASP A 135 -10.81 -12.13 1.25
CA ASP A 135 -9.61 -12.91 0.94
C ASP A 135 -8.49 -12.77 1.98
N THR A 136 -8.52 -11.71 2.81
CA THR A 136 -7.35 -11.35 3.62
C THR A 136 -7.64 -11.24 5.12
N ARG A 137 -8.90 -11.17 5.55
CA ARG A 137 -9.30 -10.89 6.94
C ARG A 137 -8.77 -11.86 7.99
N ASP A 138 -8.44 -13.08 7.62
CA ASP A 138 -8.00 -14.12 8.55
C ASP A 138 -6.52 -13.97 8.94
N PHE A 139 -5.75 -13.15 8.22
CA PHE A 139 -4.32 -12.97 8.44
C PHE A 139 -3.83 -11.52 8.34
N VAL A 140 -4.72 -10.55 8.06
CA VAL A 140 -4.40 -9.12 8.05
C VAL A 140 -4.92 -8.49 9.34
N GLU A 141 -4.04 -7.80 10.08
CA GLU A 141 -4.40 -7.23 11.37
C GLU A 141 -5.23 -5.97 11.24
N TYR A 142 -4.92 -5.09 10.27
CA TYR A 142 -5.69 -3.87 10.04
C TYR A 142 -5.51 -3.36 8.61
N TYR A 143 -6.39 -2.44 8.21
CA TYR A 143 -6.48 -1.96 6.83
C TYR A 143 -6.34 -0.45 6.76
N PHE A 144 -5.59 0.02 5.75
CA PHE A 144 -5.66 1.38 5.26
C PHE A 144 -6.34 1.43 3.91
N PHE A 145 -7.11 2.49 3.70
CA PHE A 145 -7.87 2.70 2.48
C PHE A 145 -7.50 4.06 1.87
N GLU A 146 -7.17 4.08 0.58
CA GLU A 146 -6.86 5.32 -0.11
C GLU A 146 -7.67 5.42 -1.40
N PHE A 147 -8.49 6.45 -1.49
CA PHE A 147 -9.24 6.74 -2.70
C PHE A 147 -8.36 7.41 -3.76
N LEU A 148 -8.69 7.14 -5.03
CA LEU A 148 -7.96 7.70 -6.15
C LEU A 148 -7.87 9.23 -6.07
N ASN A 149 -6.66 9.77 -6.13
CA ASN A 149 -6.43 11.18 -6.34
C ASN A 149 -6.46 11.52 -7.84
N PHE A 150 -7.64 11.59 -8.42
CA PHE A 150 -7.79 11.82 -9.85
C PHE A 150 -7.22 13.17 -10.31
N ARG A 151 -7.18 14.20 -9.45
CA ARG A 151 -6.60 15.51 -9.78
C ARG A 151 -5.08 15.46 -9.90
N ALA A 152 -4.42 14.70 -9.03
CA ALA A 152 -2.98 14.53 -9.06
C ALA A 152 -2.53 13.45 -10.05
N ALA A 153 -3.45 12.62 -10.54
CA ALA A 153 -3.16 11.59 -11.53
C ALA A 153 -2.67 12.24 -12.83
N GLY A 154 -1.58 11.73 -13.38
CA GLY A 154 -0.97 12.24 -14.60
C GLY A 154 -1.89 12.16 -15.83
N ALA A 155 -1.59 12.92 -16.86
CA ALA A 155 -2.41 12.96 -18.09
C ALA A 155 -2.53 11.58 -18.77
N GLU A 156 -1.48 10.78 -18.73
CA GLU A 156 -1.47 9.43 -19.29
C GLU A 156 -2.44 8.50 -18.56
N PHE A 157 -2.44 8.53 -17.23
CA PHE A 157 -3.37 7.74 -16.43
C PHE A 157 -4.84 8.16 -16.70
N ARG A 158 -5.12 9.47 -16.76
CA ARG A 158 -6.46 9.96 -17.08
C ARG A 158 -6.92 9.55 -18.47
N ARG A 159 -6.02 9.55 -19.44
CA ARG A 159 -6.29 9.06 -20.81
C ARG A 159 -6.58 7.56 -20.78
N LEU A 160 -5.74 6.78 -20.09
CA LEU A 160 -5.93 5.34 -19.94
C LEU A 160 -7.31 4.99 -19.35
N LEU A 161 -7.72 5.67 -18.27
CA LEU A 161 -9.05 5.46 -17.70
C LEU A 161 -10.14 5.79 -18.69
N ARG A 162 -10.06 6.94 -19.35
CA ARG A 162 -11.07 7.37 -20.33
C ARG A 162 -11.19 6.39 -21.50
N ASP A 163 -10.07 5.91 -22.02
CA ASP A 163 -10.04 5.15 -23.26
C ASP A 163 -10.32 3.64 -23.04
N ARG A 164 -10.06 3.11 -21.83
CA ARG A 164 -10.19 1.67 -21.53
C ARG A 164 -11.13 1.33 -20.39
N TYR A 165 -11.39 2.26 -19.49
CA TYR A 165 -12.19 2.07 -18.26
C TYR A 165 -13.21 3.20 -18.12
N TRP A 166 -14.00 3.39 -19.16
CA TRP A 166 -14.92 4.52 -19.29
C TRP A 166 -15.87 4.68 -18.10
N GLU A 167 -16.45 3.60 -17.60
CA GLU A 167 -17.36 3.65 -16.43
C GLU A 167 -16.68 4.21 -15.18
N ALA A 168 -15.41 3.79 -14.95
CA ALA A 168 -14.61 4.36 -13.87
C ALA A 168 -14.30 5.84 -14.11
N TYR A 169 -13.96 6.19 -15.35
CA TYR A 169 -13.65 7.56 -15.74
C TYR A 169 -14.86 8.50 -15.54
N GLU A 170 -16.06 8.08 -15.93
CA GLU A 170 -17.28 8.87 -15.74
C GLU A 170 -17.47 9.24 -14.27
N VAL A 171 -17.38 8.27 -13.37
CA VAL A 171 -17.55 8.50 -11.93
C VAL A 171 -16.46 9.44 -11.39
N VAL A 172 -15.17 9.21 -11.69
CA VAL A 172 -14.09 10.01 -11.11
C VAL A 172 -13.95 11.41 -11.73
N SER A 173 -14.45 11.61 -12.94
CA SER A 173 -14.46 12.92 -13.61
C SER A 173 -15.64 13.79 -13.19
N ASN A 174 -16.74 13.18 -12.76
CA ASN A 174 -17.89 13.87 -12.20
C ASN A 174 -17.74 14.01 -10.68
N ARG A 175 -17.61 15.25 -10.22
CA ARG A 175 -17.35 15.53 -8.82
C ARG A 175 -18.40 15.00 -7.86
N ASP A 176 -19.68 15.19 -8.20
CA ASP A 176 -20.78 14.84 -7.30
C ASP A 176 -21.01 13.32 -7.28
N GLU A 177 -20.79 12.65 -8.40
CA GLU A 177 -20.85 11.20 -8.49
C GLU A 177 -19.68 10.54 -7.71
N PHE A 178 -18.48 11.06 -7.85
CA PHE A 178 -17.33 10.56 -7.09
C PHE A 178 -17.52 10.77 -5.59
N GLU A 179 -18.06 11.93 -5.18
CA GLU A 179 -18.36 12.20 -3.76
C GLU A 179 -19.41 11.21 -3.23
N ARG A 180 -20.43 10.89 -4.00
CA ARG A 180 -21.46 9.90 -3.64
C ARG A 180 -20.82 8.51 -3.50
N TYR A 181 -20.05 8.08 -4.48
CA TYR A 181 -19.32 6.82 -4.46
C TYR A 181 -18.44 6.70 -3.21
N VAL A 182 -17.64 7.73 -2.90
CA VAL A 182 -16.78 7.73 -1.71
C VAL A 182 -17.58 7.57 -0.43
N ARG A 183 -18.73 8.27 -0.31
CA ARG A 183 -19.61 8.15 0.87
C ARG A 183 -20.18 6.74 1.04
N GLU A 184 -20.56 6.11 -0.06
CA GLU A 184 -21.06 4.72 -0.06
C GLU A 184 -19.95 3.75 0.35
N MET A 185 -18.76 3.86 -0.24
CA MET A 185 -17.62 3.01 0.09
C MET A 185 -17.16 3.18 1.55
N ILE A 186 -17.21 4.38 2.10
CA ILE A 186 -16.93 4.60 3.53
C ILE A 186 -17.91 3.83 4.42
N LYS A 187 -19.19 3.76 4.04
CA LYS A 187 -20.18 2.94 4.79
C LYS A 187 -19.83 1.46 4.71
N THR A 188 -19.49 0.96 3.53
CA THR A 188 -19.05 -0.43 3.32
C THR A 188 -17.80 -0.73 4.18
N ILE A 189 -16.77 0.12 4.11
CA ILE A 189 -15.55 -0.02 4.90
C ILE A 189 -15.87 -0.08 6.40
N ARG A 190 -16.69 0.84 6.91
CA ARG A 190 -17.07 0.87 8.33
C ARG A 190 -17.94 -0.32 8.75
N GLY A 191 -18.74 -0.85 7.84
CA GLY A 191 -19.59 -2.02 8.06
C GLY A 191 -18.86 -3.36 7.93
N SER A 192 -17.62 -3.38 7.46
CA SER A 192 -16.89 -4.61 7.15
C SER A 192 -16.45 -5.42 8.39
N GLY A 193 -16.42 -4.79 9.57
CA GLY A 193 -16.02 -5.43 10.82
C GLY A 193 -14.51 -5.68 10.97
N VAL A 194 -13.67 -5.11 10.11
CA VAL A 194 -12.21 -5.18 10.23
C VAL A 194 -11.64 -3.95 10.96
N GLU A 195 -10.42 -4.08 11.50
CA GLU A 195 -9.72 -2.93 12.10
C GLU A 195 -9.27 -1.95 11.01
N ILE A 196 -9.67 -0.68 11.15
CA ILE A 196 -9.39 0.38 10.20
C ILE A 196 -8.28 1.27 10.74
N GLY A 197 -7.09 1.21 10.15
CA GLY A 197 -5.94 2.07 10.47
C GLY A 197 -6.12 3.51 9.96
N GLY A 198 -6.84 3.69 8.88
CA GLY A 198 -7.17 5.01 8.33
C GLY A 198 -7.81 4.96 6.96
N ILE A 199 -8.47 6.07 6.61
CA ILE A 199 -9.06 6.30 5.28
C ILE A 199 -8.50 7.61 4.74
N CYS A 200 -7.78 7.55 3.63
CA CYS A 200 -7.19 8.70 2.96
C CYS A 200 -8.08 9.20 1.83
N LEU A 201 -8.47 10.46 1.92
CA LEU A 201 -9.29 11.14 0.93
C LEU A 201 -8.52 12.32 0.35
N HIS A 202 -8.51 12.42 -0.97
CA HIS A 202 -7.92 13.54 -1.70
C HIS A 202 -8.99 14.53 -2.20
N HIS A 203 -10.13 14.56 -1.51
CA HIS A 203 -11.27 15.40 -1.90
C HIS A 203 -11.49 16.51 -0.87
N PRO A 204 -11.48 17.80 -1.29
CA PRO A 204 -11.48 18.95 -0.35
C PRO A 204 -12.75 19.10 0.49
N ARG A 205 -13.86 18.44 0.10
CA ARG A 205 -15.14 18.49 0.83
C ARG A 205 -15.41 17.28 1.72
N LEU A 206 -14.53 16.28 1.67
CA LEU A 206 -14.72 15.06 2.43
C LEU A 206 -13.65 15.01 3.53
N VAL A 207 -14.12 15.07 4.76
CA VAL A 207 -13.30 14.85 5.95
C VAL A 207 -13.80 13.57 6.59
N VAL A 208 -12.93 12.59 6.73
CA VAL A 208 -13.21 11.40 7.54
C VAL A 208 -12.73 11.70 8.94
N LEU A 209 -13.68 11.94 9.84
CA LEU A 209 -13.40 11.97 11.26
C LEU A 209 -13.20 10.52 11.72
N LYS A 210 -12.13 10.30 12.46
CA LYS A 210 -11.85 9.01 13.12
C LYS A 210 -12.96 8.63 14.07
#